data_22a3d4e87f75ca9395e062a1900ce7a4
#
_entry.id   22a3d4e87f75ca9395e062a1900ce7a4
#
_cell.length_a   1.000
_cell.length_b   1.000
_cell.length_c   1.000
_cell.angle_alpha   90.00
_cell.angle_beta   90.00
_cell.angle_gamma   90.00
#
_symmetry.space_group_name_H-M   'P 1'
#
loop_
_entity.id
_entity.type
_entity.pdbx_description
1 polymer ?
#
loop_
_entity_poly.entity_id
_entity_poly.type
_entity_poly.pdbx_seq_one_letter_code
_entity_poly.pdbx_strand_id
1 'polypeptide(L)'
;MICHSISEGEVEACASAGRSRPKVAIFGAGISGLAVAHNCIKQGFDVAVYDKELYTGGKCIGTVDDGGVVHELTHRQFFAKNYNLINFLKEIPLESGSCLDSLYPQNVVQFSWAQSNKTIPFQRSYFTRLEKLWDDAKSAYSMLYSQVPVKDTLWFKQRLQAPYSIEDLLGVSVRDFFSYDTRPKLAIFLRSVLLGWIGATDDTPALAILDLLNNKEGELHPFAPDAYSLGMDKPISDALINPLTHHLQKQGVQFHLGYKAQAIYPNKARTRIEGVRLHTDNTVLADYYVFALPAHVTQSLLAETSPALSYDYVLSHGFQFYFSRIPAVLKSRTVGLVLDSPWGLSYHVTTRNTPRGEMTCLSVTATDLDNALGLLYQKPMLSCTEQQVKDELLFQLFGQLDLLDHSAYQGFRVGLGAKMVSPQELDALYADHFHGDIVINESGQPRCWVLQHALTQPTAQSTLSTTVKHFSNVFLSGEYLSDPRQTWRVPVTLERCIETANLCAMDVAARALSESEESQ
;
A
#
# COMPACT_ATOMS: atom_id res chain seq x y z
N MET A 1 8.55 -4.17 -25.82
CA MET A 1 7.74 -5.19 -26.52
C MET A 1 6.35 -4.62 -26.74
N ILE A 2 5.87 -4.70 -27.97
CA ILE A 2 4.65 -4.02 -28.45
C ILE A 2 3.44 -4.70 -27.80
N CYS A 3 2.76 -4.00 -26.86
CA CYS A 3 1.42 -4.41 -26.44
C CYS A 3 0.48 -4.20 -27.63
N HIS A 4 -0.06 -5.27 -28.18
CA HIS A 4 -1.21 -5.17 -29.07
C HIS A 4 -2.40 -4.74 -28.21
N SER A 5 -2.78 -3.47 -28.34
CA SER A 5 -4.09 -2.99 -27.89
C SER A 5 -5.16 -3.71 -28.70
N ILE A 6 -6.05 -4.42 -28.03
CA ILE A 6 -7.30 -4.89 -28.65
C ILE A 6 -8.03 -3.64 -29.13
N SER A 7 -8.37 -3.57 -30.41
CA SER A 7 -8.97 -2.39 -31.00
C SER A 7 -10.41 -2.21 -30.52
N GLU A 8 -10.83 -0.96 -30.29
CA GLU A 8 -12.21 -0.61 -29.91
C GLU A 8 -13.27 -1.24 -30.84
N GLY A 9 -12.91 -1.57 -32.08
CA GLY A 9 -13.81 -2.23 -33.03
C GLY A 9 -14.13 -3.70 -32.72
N GLU A 10 -13.29 -4.42 -31.98
CA GLU A 10 -13.57 -5.82 -31.60
C GLU A 10 -14.53 -5.91 -30.41
N VAL A 11 -14.56 -4.88 -29.56
CA VAL A 11 -15.51 -4.79 -28.44
C VAL A 11 -16.91 -4.37 -28.91
N GLU A 12 -17.03 -3.54 -29.96
CA GLU A 12 -18.30 -3.19 -30.59
C GLU A 12 -18.97 -4.38 -31.29
N ALA A 13 -18.20 -5.34 -31.77
CA ALA A 13 -18.75 -6.54 -32.43
C ALA A 13 -19.57 -7.43 -31.46
N CYS A 14 -19.25 -7.46 -30.17
CA CYS A 14 -20.04 -8.17 -29.16
C CYS A 14 -21.36 -7.46 -28.81
N ALA A 15 -21.42 -6.14 -28.90
CA ALA A 15 -22.63 -5.35 -28.57
C ALA A 15 -23.73 -5.45 -29.65
N SER A 16 -23.41 -5.87 -30.87
CA SER A 16 -24.35 -5.90 -31.99
C SER A 16 -25.26 -7.15 -32.05
N ALA A 17 -25.07 -8.14 -31.17
CA ALA A 17 -25.74 -9.45 -31.26
C ALA A 17 -26.89 -9.67 -30.27
N GLY A 18 -27.40 -8.65 -29.57
CA GLY A 18 -28.52 -8.80 -28.62
C GLY A 18 -28.22 -9.67 -27.39
N ARG A 19 -26.95 -10.02 -27.13
CA ARG A 19 -26.52 -10.72 -25.93
C ARG A 19 -26.40 -9.73 -24.77
N SER A 20 -26.91 -10.10 -23.58
CA SER A 20 -26.69 -9.34 -22.35
C SER A 20 -25.18 -9.26 -22.07
N ARG A 21 -24.71 -8.08 -21.63
CA ARG A 21 -23.30 -7.91 -21.26
C ARG A 21 -22.93 -8.92 -20.17
N PRO A 22 -21.74 -9.56 -20.28
CA PRO A 22 -21.31 -10.48 -19.21
C PRO A 22 -21.14 -9.73 -17.88
N LYS A 23 -21.51 -10.40 -16.79
CA LYS A 23 -21.51 -9.83 -15.45
C LYS A 23 -20.24 -10.17 -14.70
N VAL A 24 -19.59 -9.17 -14.11
CA VAL A 24 -18.44 -9.32 -13.23
C VAL A 24 -18.83 -8.90 -11.82
N ALA A 25 -18.71 -9.83 -10.85
CA ALA A 25 -18.86 -9.53 -9.44
C ALA A 25 -17.45 -9.39 -8.81
N ILE A 26 -17.17 -8.22 -8.25
CA ILE A 26 -15.89 -7.89 -7.62
C ILE A 26 -16.10 -7.83 -6.12
N PHE A 27 -15.33 -8.59 -5.35
CA PHE A 27 -15.33 -8.60 -3.90
C PHE A 27 -14.10 -7.86 -3.39
N GLY A 28 -14.34 -6.74 -2.69
CA GLY A 28 -13.36 -5.78 -2.22
C GLY A 28 -13.44 -4.45 -2.99
N ALA A 29 -13.86 -3.38 -2.30
CA ALA A 29 -13.90 -2.02 -2.83
C ALA A 29 -12.64 -1.21 -2.46
N GLY A 30 -11.51 -1.87 -2.22
CA GLY A 30 -10.20 -1.25 -2.13
C GLY A 30 -9.70 -0.78 -3.49
N ILE A 31 -8.54 -0.12 -3.53
CA ILE A 31 -7.99 0.46 -4.78
C ILE A 31 -7.84 -0.59 -5.90
N SER A 32 -7.45 -1.84 -5.59
CA SER A 32 -7.38 -2.93 -6.58
C SER A 32 -8.73 -3.24 -7.18
N GLY A 33 -9.77 -3.44 -6.35
CA GLY A 33 -11.11 -3.76 -6.84
C GLY A 33 -11.74 -2.62 -7.63
N LEU A 34 -11.53 -1.37 -7.20
CA LEU A 34 -12.00 -0.18 -7.94
C LEU A 34 -11.30 -0.06 -9.30
N ALA A 35 -10.00 -0.37 -9.37
CA ALA A 35 -9.26 -0.36 -10.63
C ALA A 35 -9.69 -1.50 -11.58
N VAL A 36 -9.96 -2.70 -11.04
CA VAL A 36 -10.57 -3.79 -11.83
C VAL A 36 -11.93 -3.35 -12.38
N ALA A 37 -12.78 -2.73 -11.54
CA ALA A 37 -14.09 -2.23 -11.97
C ALA A 37 -13.97 -1.23 -13.12
N HIS A 38 -13.02 -0.28 -13.00
CA HIS A 38 -12.73 0.71 -14.05
C HIS A 38 -12.36 0.04 -15.38
N ASN A 39 -11.45 -0.92 -15.35
CA ASN A 39 -11.01 -1.60 -16.56
C ASN A 39 -12.08 -2.51 -17.15
N CYS A 40 -12.84 -3.24 -16.32
CA CYS A 40 -13.93 -4.09 -16.79
C CYS A 40 -15.07 -3.28 -17.46
N ILE A 41 -15.44 -2.13 -16.90
CA ILE A 41 -16.42 -1.23 -17.55
C ILE A 41 -15.95 -0.76 -18.91
N LYS A 42 -14.68 -0.39 -19.05
CA LYS A 42 -14.08 0.00 -20.35
C LYS A 42 -14.11 -1.12 -21.38
N GLN A 43 -14.11 -2.37 -20.92
CA GLN A 43 -14.20 -3.57 -21.75
C GLN A 43 -15.65 -4.04 -21.99
N GLY A 44 -16.65 -3.28 -21.53
CA GLY A 44 -18.04 -3.53 -21.83
C GLY A 44 -18.77 -4.53 -20.91
N PHE A 45 -18.18 -4.86 -19.74
CA PHE A 45 -18.83 -5.71 -18.74
C PHE A 45 -19.88 -4.95 -17.89
N ASP A 46 -20.88 -5.67 -17.39
CA ASP A 46 -21.73 -5.22 -16.30
C ASP A 46 -21.02 -5.52 -14.97
N VAL A 47 -20.76 -4.49 -14.16
CA VAL A 47 -19.91 -4.61 -12.97
C VAL A 47 -20.68 -4.30 -11.69
N ALA A 48 -20.56 -5.21 -10.71
CA ALA A 48 -21.04 -5.02 -9.35
C ALA A 48 -19.87 -5.22 -8.35
N VAL A 49 -19.69 -4.27 -7.44
CA VAL A 49 -18.64 -4.29 -6.42
C VAL A 49 -19.28 -4.52 -5.04
N TYR A 50 -18.76 -5.47 -4.30
CA TYR A 50 -19.20 -5.85 -2.96
C TYR A 50 -18.08 -5.61 -1.95
N ASP A 51 -18.40 -4.99 -0.82
CA ASP A 51 -17.44 -4.83 0.28
C ASP A 51 -18.15 -4.99 1.64
N LYS A 52 -17.44 -5.51 2.64
CA LYS A 52 -17.94 -5.62 4.01
C LYS A 52 -18.09 -4.26 4.68
N GLU A 53 -17.26 -3.29 4.29
CA GLU A 53 -17.30 -1.94 4.81
C GLU A 53 -18.46 -1.15 4.17
N LEU A 54 -18.91 -0.09 4.87
CA LEU A 54 -19.92 0.83 4.37
C LEU A 54 -19.37 1.92 3.45
N TYR A 55 -18.09 1.82 3.08
CA TYR A 55 -17.35 2.80 2.30
C TYR A 55 -16.37 2.12 1.35
N THR A 56 -15.94 2.83 0.33
CA THR A 56 -14.92 2.40 -0.62
C THR A 56 -13.52 2.87 -0.20
N GLY A 57 -12.47 2.27 -0.77
CA GLY A 57 -11.08 2.70 -0.61
C GLY A 57 -10.19 1.72 0.15
N GLY A 58 -10.76 0.86 1.02
CA GLY A 58 -9.99 -0.08 1.82
C GLY A 58 -8.90 0.62 2.63
N LYS A 59 -7.63 0.23 2.44
CA LYS A 59 -6.48 0.87 3.13
C LYS A 59 -6.20 2.32 2.70
N CYS A 60 -6.88 2.83 1.66
CA CYS A 60 -6.76 4.21 1.17
C CYS A 60 -7.89 5.11 1.65
N ILE A 61 -8.60 4.73 2.70
CA ILE A 61 -9.69 5.53 3.22
C ILE A 61 -9.21 6.70 4.08
N GLY A 62 -10.03 7.76 4.12
CA GLY A 62 -10.02 8.80 5.15
C GLY A 62 -11.39 8.92 5.80
N THR A 63 -11.42 9.18 7.10
CA THR A 63 -12.65 9.51 7.83
C THR A 63 -12.77 11.00 8.06
N VAL A 64 -13.99 11.50 8.05
CA VAL A 64 -14.30 12.91 8.32
C VAL A 64 -14.79 13.03 9.77
N ASP A 65 -14.18 13.91 10.56
CA ASP A 65 -14.66 14.20 11.90
C ASP A 65 -15.84 15.20 11.87
N ASP A 66 -16.47 15.44 13.03
CA ASP A 66 -17.60 16.38 13.18
C ASP A 66 -17.26 17.82 12.77
N GLY A 67 -15.97 18.15 12.64
CA GLY A 67 -15.48 19.44 12.19
C GLY A 67 -15.15 19.48 10.70
N GLY A 68 -15.41 18.39 9.95
CA GLY A 68 -15.13 18.29 8.52
C GLY A 68 -13.64 18.07 8.19
N VAL A 69 -12.82 17.70 9.18
CA VAL A 69 -11.41 17.38 8.94
C VAL A 69 -11.26 15.92 8.55
N VAL A 70 -10.58 15.68 7.44
CA VAL A 70 -10.31 14.31 6.94
C VAL A 70 -9.07 13.75 7.64
N HIS A 71 -9.22 12.58 8.24
CA HIS A 71 -8.18 11.80 8.90
C HIS A 71 -7.88 10.55 8.08
N GLU A 72 -6.64 10.39 7.64
CA GLU A 72 -6.19 9.25 6.85
C GLU A 72 -5.71 8.10 7.74
N LEU A 73 -5.70 6.89 7.21
CA LEU A 73 -5.08 5.73 7.87
C LEU A 73 -3.58 5.99 8.09
N THR A 74 -2.90 6.43 7.03
CA THR A 74 -1.49 6.80 7.00
C THR A 74 -1.21 7.67 5.77
N HIS A 75 -0.10 8.37 5.75
CA HIS A 75 0.32 9.10 4.54
C HIS A 75 0.68 8.14 3.40
N ARG A 76 0.66 8.67 2.19
CA ARG A 76 1.09 7.98 0.98
C ARG A 76 2.21 8.75 0.30
N GLN A 77 3.17 8.00 -0.21
CA GLN A 77 4.24 8.50 -1.06
C GLN A 77 4.21 7.76 -2.39
N PHE A 78 4.41 8.48 -3.46
CA PHE A 78 4.42 7.94 -4.81
C PHE A 78 5.75 8.23 -5.47
N PHE A 79 6.02 7.55 -6.58
CA PHE A 79 7.23 7.78 -7.35
C PHE A 79 6.88 8.06 -8.81
N ALA A 80 7.69 8.86 -9.49
CA ALA A 80 7.48 9.19 -10.90
C ALA A 80 7.50 7.95 -11.80
N LYS A 81 8.05 6.84 -11.30
CA LYS A 81 8.10 5.55 -11.98
C LYS A 81 6.93 4.61 -11.67
N ASN A 82 5.95 5.06 -10.92
CA ASN A 82 4.69 4.36 -10.74
C ASN A 82 3.82 4.51 -12.01
N TYR A 83 4.28 3.94 -13.12
CA TYR A 83 3.70 4.18 -14.45
C TYR A 83 2.25 3.72 -14.57
N ASN A 84 1.89 2.56 -14.00
CA ASN A 84 0.51 2.07 -14.01
C ASN A 84 -0.39 3.01 -13.21
N LEU A 85 0.03 3.40 -12.02
CA LEU A 85 -0.71 4.33 -11.17
C LEU A 85 -0.85 5.69 -11.83
N ILE A 86 0.22 6.26 -12.37
CA ILE A 86 0.20 7.57 -13.04
C ILE A 86 -0.74 7.55 -14.24
N ASN A 87 -0.71 6.50 -15.06
CA ASN A 87 -1.62 6.37 -16.18
C ASN A 87 -3.07 6.20 -15.71
N PHE A 88 -3.30 5.41 -14.68
CA PHE A 88 -4.61 5.25 -14.07
C PHE A 88 -5.17 6.58 -13.54
N LEU A 89 -4.35 7.38 -12.82
CA LEU A 89 -4.76 8.70 -12.32
C LEU A 89 -5.15 9.68 -13.42
N LYS A 90 -4.54 9.60 -14.61
CA LYS A 90 -4.91 10.43 -15.77
C LYS A 90 -6.32 10.13 -16.27
N GLU A 91 -6.78 8.89 -16.12
CA GLU A 91 -8.08 8.46 -16.63
C GLU A 91 -9.25 8.82 -15.70
N ILE A 92 -8.98 9.16 -14.44
CA ILE A 92 -10.03 9.48 -13.46
C ILE A 92 -10.28 10.98 -13.45
N PRO A 93 -11.45 11.43 -13.93
CA PRO A 93 -11.74 12.86 -14.06
C PRO A 93 -12.02 13.53 -12.72
N LEU A 94 -11.58 14.76 -12.57
CA LEU A 94 -12.01 15.73 -11.58
C LEU A 94 -12.92 16.77 -12.24
N GLU A 95 -13.44 17.75 -11.48
CA GLU A 95 -14.17 18.89 -12.02
C GLU A 95 -13.30 19.69 -13.02
N SER A 96 -11.99 19.74 -12.75
CA SER A 96 -10.98 20.34 -13.63
C SER A 96 -9.78 19.43 -13.68
N GLY A 97 -9.51 18.83 -14.85
CA GLY A 97 -8.40 17.92 -15.04
C GLY A 97 -8.67 16.48 -14.59
N SER A 98 -7.68 15.85 -14.00
CA SER A 98 -7.71 14.46 -13.55
C SER A 98 -7.11 14.28 -12.16
N CYS A 99 -7.25 13.10 -11.57
CA CYS A 99 -6.64 12.79 -10.27
C CYS A 99 -5.11 12.94 -10.28
N LEU A 100 -4.46 12.88 -11.44
CA LEU A 100 -3.02 13.14 -11.56
C LEU A 100 -2.64 14.53 -11.11
N ASP A 101 -3.52 15.52 -11.32
CA ASP A 101 -3.26 16.93 -10.97
C ASP A 101 -3.25 17.17 -9.45
N SER A 102 -3.63 16.17 -8.66
CA SER A 102 -3.49 16.19 -7.20
C SER A 102 -2.08 15.85 -6.72
N LEU A 103 -1.20 15.41 -7.62
CA LEU A 103 0.19 15.09 -7.28
C LEU A 103 1.10 16.29 -7.48
N TYR A 104 2.07 16.44 -6.60
CA TYR A 104 3.15 17.44 -6.73
C TYR A 104 4.52 16.78 -6.59
N PRO A 105 5.56 17.26 -7.29
CA PRO A 105 6.92 16.79 -7.12
C PRO A 105 7.42 17.05 -5.70
N GLN A 106 7.93 15.99 -5.07
CA GLN A 106 8.49 16.04 -3.73
C GLN A 106 9.99 15.76 -3.79
N ASN A 107 10.76 16.83 -3.84
CA ASN A 107 12.19 16.74 -4.12
C ASN A 107 13.05 16.61 -2.86
N VAL A 108 12.46 16.76 -1.66
CA VAL A 108 13.19 16.72 -0.40
C VAL A 108 12.69 15.58 0.46
N VAL A 109 13.56 14.63 0.74
CA VAL A 109 13.40 13.62 1.77
C VAL A 109 14.34 13.96 2.91
N GLN A 110 13.85 13.94 4.13
CA GLN A 110 14.66 14.17 5.33
C GLN A 110 15.02 12.84 5.99
N PHE A 111 16.29 12.67 6.29
CA PHE A 111 16.75 11.63 7.21
C PHE A 111 17.05 12.27 8.55
N SER A 112 16.47 11.75 9.62
CA SER A 112 16.76 12.13 10.99
C SER A 112 17.20 10.91 11.79
N TRP A 113 17.90 11.15 12.87
CA TRP A 113 18.25 10.11 13.84
C TRP A 113 17.27 10.19 15.01
N ALA A 114 16.83 9.04 15.50
CA ALA A 114 16.04 8.99 16.73
C ALA A 114 16.75 9.77 17.85
N GLN A 115 16.00 10.48 18.67
CA GLN A 115 16.52 11.32 19.74
C GLN A 115 17.45 12.47 19.30
N SER A 116 17.44 12.83 18.02
CA SER A 116 18.30 13.88 17.48
C SER A 116 17.49 14.89 16.67
N ASN A 117 17.71 16.17 16.93
CA ASN A 117 17.17 17.27 16.11
C ASN A 117 17.96 17.46 14.81
N LYS A 118 18.91 16.59 14.51
CA LYS A 118 19.71 16.67 13.27
C LYS A 118 18.93 16.03 12.15
N THR A 119 18.55 16.84 11.18
CA THR A 119 17.92 16.40 9.95
C THR A 119 18.83 16.62 8.77
N ILE A 120 18.87 15.66 7.87
CA ILE A 120 19.67 15.73 6.64
C ILE A 120 18.69 15.77 5.48
N PRO A 121 18.62 16.86 4.72
CA PRO A 121 17.83 16.89 3.51
C PRO A 121 18.52 16.05 2.43
N PHE A 122 17.83 15.07 1.92
CA PHE A 122 18.18 14.33 0.74
C PHE A 122 17.34 14.84 -0.41
N GLN A 123 17.95 15.66 -1.27
CA GLN A 123 17.24 16.26 -2.39
C GLN A 123 17.57 15.51 -3.67
N ARG A 124 16.55 15.13 -4.43
CA ARG A 124 16.67 14.64 -5.79
C ARG A 124 15.88 15.53 -6.72
N SER A 125 16.58 16.28 -7.56
CA SER A 125 15.99 17.02 -8.67
C SER A 125 16.94 16.95 -9.85
N TYR A 126 16.48 16.40 -10.96
CA TYR A 126 17.29 16.21 -12.15
C TYR A 126 16.67 16.93 -13.33
N PHE A 127 17.13 18.14 -13.57
CA PHE A 127 16.73 18.90 -14.74
C PHE A 127 17.88 19.07 -15.73
N THR A 128 19.14 19.03 -15.27
CA THR A 128 20.32 19.15 -16.11
C THR A 128 21.46 18.22 -15.69
N ARG A 129 22.47 18.00 -16.56
CA ARG A 129 23.67 17.23 -16.22
C ARG A 129 24.49 17.83 -15.07
N LEU A 130 24.50 19.16 -14.94
CA LEU A 130 25.19 19.87 -13.86
C LEU A 130 24.45 19.69 -12.53
N GLU A 131 23.12 19.77 -12.55
CA GLU A 131 22.29 19.50 -11.38
C GLU A 131 22.46 18.06 -10.90
N LYS A 132 22.59 17.11 -11.85
CA LYS A 132 22.85 15.71 -11.51
C LYS A 132 24.17 15.55 -10.76
N LEU A 133 25.26 16.16 -11.24
CA LEU A 133 26.56 16.10 -10.54
C LEU A 133 26.49 16.71 -9.14
N TRP A 134 25.74 17.79 -9.00
CA TRP A 134 25.52 18.46 -7.71
C TRP A 134 24.69 17.61 -6.76
N ASP A 135 23.63 16.97 -7.27
CA ASP A 135 22.79 16.07 -6.48
C ASP A 135 23.51 14.76 -6.14
N ASP A 136 24.36 14.23 -7.02
CA ASP A 136 25.24 13.09 -6.70
C ASP A 136 26.22 13.46 -5.58
N ALA A 137 26.77 14.66 -5.59
CA ALA A 137 27.63 15.15 -4.51
C ALA A 137 26.88 15.34 -3.20
N LYS A 138 25.66 15.89 -3.24
CA LYS A 138 24.77 16.01 -2.07
C LYS A 138 24.35 14.63 -1.53
N SER A 139 24.04 13.69 -2.42
CA SER A 139 23.69 12.32 -2.05
C SER A 139 24.86 11.61 -1.36
N ALA A 140 26.08 11.75 -1.90
CA ALA A 140 27.30 11.24 -1.27
C ALA A 140 27.54 11.89 0.10
N TYR A 141 27.36 13.21 0.21
CA TYR A 141 27.43 13.93 1.48
C TYR A 141 26.37 13.45 2.48
N SER A 142 25.15 13.22 2.04
CA SER A 142 24.06 12.71 2.88
C SER A 142 24.36 11.29 3.38
N MET A 143 24.94 10.43 2.54
CA MET A 143 25.39 9.10 2.97
C MET A 143 26.51 9.17 4.01
N LEU A 144 27.48 10.06 3.84
CA LEU A 144 28.52 10.30 4.84
C LEU A 144 27.93 10.83 6.15
N TYR A 145 26.97 11.72 6.07
CA TYR A 145 26.32 12.31 7.23
C TYR A 145 25.39 11.30 7.94
N SER A 146 24.85 10.34 7.22
CA SER A 146 24.11 9.20 7.79
C SER A 146 25.03 8.18 8.47
N GLN A 147 26.31 8.52 8.66
CA GLN A 147 27.34 7.71 9.31
C GLN A 147 27.66 6.38 8.59
N VAL A 148 27.23 6.21 7.34
CA VAL A 148 27.63 5.07 6.52
C VAL A 148 29.05 5.31 6.01
N PRO A 149 30.03 4.44 6.31
CA PRO A 149 31.41 4.59 5.83
C PRO A 149 31.47 4.61 4.30
N VAL A 150 32.38 5.41 3.72
CA VAL A 150 32.57 5.50 2.26
C VAL A 150 32.81 4.12 1.64
N LYS A 151 33.64 3.28 2.30
CA LYS A 151 33.89 1.90 1.85
C LYS A 151 32.61 1.07 1.75
N ASP A 152 31.67 1.25 2.68
CA ASP A 152 30.42 0.50 2.69
C ASP A 152 29.44 1.05 1.65
N THR A 153 29.46 2.36 1.40
CA THR A 153 28.69 3.00 0.30
C THR A 153 29.18 2.51 -1.07
N LEU A 154 30.49 2.44 -1.28
CA LEU A 154 31.06 1.92 -2.53
C LEU A 154 30.76 0.43 -2.72
N TRP A 155 30.90 -0.35 -1.64
CA TRP A 155 30.56 -1.77 -1.64
C TRP A 155 29.06 -1.99 -1.96
N PHE A 156 28.18 -1.22 -1.33
CA PHE A 156 26.73 -1.27 -1.59
C PHE A 156 26.42 -0.99 -3.07
N LYS A 157 27.03 0.06 -3.64
CA LYS A 157 26.88 0.37 -5.08
C LYS A 157 27.35 -0.78 -5.96
N GLN A 158 28.53 -1.36 -5.69
CA GLN A 158 29.05 -2.52 -6.42
C GLN A 158 28.12 -3.74 -6.28
N ARG A 159 27.62 -3.97 -5.05
CA ARG A 159 26.73 -5.08 -4.74
C ARG A 159 25.43 -4.98 -5.53
N LEU A 160 24.83 -3.79 -5.65
CA LEU A 160 23.62 -3.57 -6.44
C LEU A 160 23.85 -3.69 -7.96
N GLN A 161 25.05 -3.43 -8.44
CA GLN A 161 25.39 -3.48 -9.88
C GLN A 161 25.88 -4.86 -10.35
N ALA A 162 26.14 -5.77 -9.44
CA ALA A 162 26.59 -7.11 -9.78
C ALA A 162 25.46 -7.89 -10.49
N PRO A 163 25.77 -8.70 -11.50
CA PRO A 163 24.80 -9.61 -12.08
C PRO A 163 24.52 -10.75 -11.12
N TYR A 164 23.25 -11.08 -10.93
CA TYR A 164 22.77 -12.20 -10.13
C TYR A 164 21.80 -13.05 -10.94
N SER A 165 21.89 -14.36 -10.80
CA SER A 165 20.81 -15.26 -11.22
C SER A 165 19.76 -15.37 -10.11
N ILE A 166 18.57 -15.80 -10.48
CA ILE A 166 17.51 -16.08 -9.48
C ILE A 166 17.97 -17.20 -8.54
N GLU A 167 18.65 -18.20 -9.08
CA GLU A 167 19.16 -19.37 -8.35
C GLU A 167 20.18 -18.96 -7.27
N ASP A 168 21.04 -17.97 -7.55
CA ASP A 168 22.01 -17.45 -6.58
C ASP A 168 21.36 -16.76 -5.37
N LEU A 169 20.10 -16.34 -5.51
CA LEU A 169 19.39 -15.55 -4.52
C LEU A 169 18.25 -16.31 -3.83
N LEU A 170 18.00 -17.56 -4.24
CA LEU A 170 17.02 -18.40 -3.57
C LEU A 170 17.43 -18.62 -2.12
N GLY A 171 16.54 -18.28 -1.18
CA GLY A 171 16.78 -18.43 0.25
C GLY A 171 17.74 -17.40 0.87
N VAL A 172 18.22 -16.43 0.10
CA VAL A 172 19.08 -15.36 0.61
C VAL A 172 18.22 -14.23 1.18
N SER A 173 18.44 -13.88 2.45
CA SER A 173 17.76 -12.78 3.12
C SER A 173 18.38 -11.42 2.76
N VAL A 174 17.65 -10.34 3.01
CA VAL A 174 18.15 -8.95 2.91
C VAL A 174 19.39 -8.77 3.81
N ARG A 175 19.35 -9.31 5.04
CA ARG A 175 20.48 -9.29 5.98
C ARG A 175 21.72 -9.90 5.38
N ASP A 176 21.61 -11.12 4.82
CA ASP A 176 22.74 -11.85 4.27
C ASP A 176 23.26 -11.19 3.00
N PHE A 177 22.35 -10.79 2.11
CA PHE A 177 22.69 -10.12 0.86
C PHE A 177 23.50 -8.85 1.08
N PHE A 178 23.08 -8.01 2.02
CA PHE A 178 23.75 -6.76 2.34
C PHE A 178 24.78 -6.87 3.47
N SER A 179 25.06 -8.09 3.94
CA SER A 179 26.12 -8.38 4.93
C SER A 179 26.00 -7.52 6.20
N TYR A 180 24.83 -7.44 6.78
CA TYR A 180 24.50 -6.56 7.91
C TYR A 180 25.42 -6.76 9.11
N ASP A 181 25.82 -8.00 9.39
CA ASP A 181 26.67 -8.32 10.55
C ASP A 181 28.09 -7.70 10.45
N THR A 182 28.59 -7.53 9.22
CA THR A 182 29.91 -6.93 8.98
C THR A 182 29.85 -5.45 8.62
N ARG A 183 28.64 -4.90 8.39
CA ARG A 183 28.39 -3.51 7.97
C ARG A 183 27.26 -2.86 8.78
N PRO A 184 27.41 -2.75 10.12
CA PRO A 184 26.30 -2.35 11.00
C PRO A 184 25.77 -0.94 10.71
N LYS A 185 26.59 0.00 10.24
CA LYS A 185 26.12 1.35 9.88
C LYS A 185 25.30 1.36 8.59
N LEU A 186 25.71 0.56 7.59
CA LEU A 186 24.92 0.35 6.38
C LEU A 186 23.60 -0.37 6.72
N ALA A 187 23.65 -1.36 7.62
CA ALA A 187 22.48 -2.08 8.07
C ALA A 187 21.43 -1.15 8.70
N ILE A 188 21.81 -0.24 9.60
CA ILE A 188 20.91 0.75 10.18
C ILE A 188 20.23 1.58 9.10
N PHE A 189 21.01 2.10 8.15
CA PHE A 189 20.48 2.90 7.04
C PHE A 189 19.50 2.11 6.18
N LEU A 190 19.88 0.92 5.73
CA LEU A 190 19.04 0.09 4.87
C LEU A 190 17.78 -0.41 5.57
N ARG A 191 17.87 -0.83 6.84
CA ARG A 191 16.69 -1.19 7.63
C ARG A 191 15.69 -0.05 7.68
N SER A 192 16.16 1.15 7.99
CA SER A 192 15.26 2.32 8.08
C SER A 192 14.54 2.59 6.77
N VAL A 193 15.26 2.51 5.65
CA VAL A 193 14.69 2.72 4.32
C VAL A 193 13.73 1.58 3.94
N LEU A 194 14.15 0.34 4.11
CA LEU A 194 13.38 -0.82 3.68
C LEU A 194 12.17 -1.06 4.58
N LEU A 195 12.36 -0.98 5.90
CA LEU A 195 11.27 -1.14 6.87
C LEU A 195 10.29 0.04 6.80
N GLY A 196 10.80 1.27 6.90
CA GLY A 196 9.96 2.47 7.01
C GLY A 196 9.20 2.83 5.73
N TRP A 197 9.68 2.44 4.55
CA TRP A 197 9.00 2.76 3.28
C TRP A 197 8.22 1.61 2.69
N ILE A 198 8.72 0.39 2.83
CA ILE A 198 8.14 -0.77 2.13
C ILE A 198 7.81 -1.94 3.06
N GLY A 199 8.03 -1.80 4.36
CA GLY A 199 7.73 -2.85 5.34
C GLY A 199 8.63 -4.09 5.24
N ALA A 200 9.80 -4.00 4.60
CA ALA A 200 10.71 -5.13 4.48
C ALA A 200 11.62 -5.24 5.72
N THR A 201 11.71 -6.44 6.26
CA THR A 201 12.56 -6.78 7.41
C THR A 201 13.91 -7.37 6.98
N ASP A 202 14.77 -7.66 7.95
CA ASP A 202 16.05 -8.33 7.73
C ASP A 202 15.89 -9.68 7.03
N ASP A 203 14.82 -10.41 7.35
CA ASP A 203 14.56 -11.77 6.87
C ASP A 203 13.78 -11.78 5.54
N THR A 204 13.36 -10.61 5.06
CA THR A 204 12.73 -10.51 3.74
C THR A 204 13.66 -11.06 2.66
N PRO A 205 13.17 -11.89 1.72
CA PRO A 205 13.99 -12.42 0.65
C PRO A 205 14.63 -11.30 -0.20
N ALA A 206 15.93 -11.40 -0.44
CA ALA A 206 16.68 -10.40 -1.22
C ALA A 206 16.09 -10.18 -2.61
N LEU A 207 15.57 -11.24 -3.23
CA LEU A 207 14.88 -11.16 -4.52
C LEU A 207 13.72 -10.16 -4.52
N ALA A 208 12.95 -10.10 -3.45
CA ALA A 208 11.80 -9.19 -3.34
C ALA A 208 12.20 -7.71 -3.31
N ILE A 209 13.46 -7.41 -2.98
CA ILE A 209 13.98 -6.05 -2.82
C ILE A 209 14.87 -5.63 -3.98
N LEU A 210 15.59 -6.58 -4.59
CA LEU A 210 16.59 -6.26 -5.60
C LEU A 210 15.99 -5.70 -6.87
N ASP A 211 14.81 -6.14 -7.27
CA ASP A 211 14.14 -5.58 -8.43
C ASP A 211 13.82 -4.09 -8.21
N LEU A 212 13.38 -3.76 -7.01
CA LEU A 212 13.11 -2.39 -6.57
C LEU A 212 14.38 -1.51 -6.52
N LEU A 213 15.51 -2.08 -6.09
CA LEU A 213 16.76 -1.34 -5.87
C LEU A 213 17.68 -1.37 -7.10
N ASN A 214 17.67 -2.44 -7.88
CA ASN A 214 18.67 -2.71 -8.92
C ASN A 214 18.18 -2.41 -10.34
N ASN A 215 16.90 -2.55 -10.60
CA ASN A 215 16.35 -2.20 -11.89
C ASN A 215 16.45 -0.68 -12.10
N LYS A 216 17.01 -0.24 -13.24
CA LYS A 216 17.06 1.20 -13.59
C LYS A 216 15.66 1.82 -13.64
N GLU A 217 14.64 1.00 -13.80
CA GLU A 217 13.23 1.36 -13.75
C GLU A 217 12.62 1.14 -12.34
N GLY A 218 13.38 0.60 -11.39
CA GLY A 218 12.93 0.34 -10.03
C GLY A 218 12.54 1.63 -9.29
N GLU A 219 11.47 1.56 -8.51
CA GLU A 219 10.87 2.71 -7.81
C GLU A 219 11.84 3.40 -6.86
N LEU A 220 12.68 2.63 -6.17
CA LEU A 220 13.62 3.11 -5.17
C LEU A 220 15.08 3.08 -5.63
N HIS A 221 15.36 2.87 -6.92
CA HIS A 221 16.74 2.79 -7.37
C HIS A 221 17.51 4.06 -6.97
N PRO A 222 18.50 3.96 -6.06
CA PRO A 222 19.11 5.14 -5.41
C PRO A 222 19.92 6.00 -6.37
N PHE A 223 20.25 5.47 -7.55
CA PHE A 223 21.07 6.14 -8.56
C PHE A 223 20.33 6.39 -9.88
N ALA A 224 19.03 6.13 -9.92
CA ALA A 224 18.23 6.40 -11.11
C ALA A 224 18.08 7.91 -11.32
N PRO A 225 18.33 8.42 -12.52
CA PRO A 225 18.38 9.87 -12.76
C PRO A 225 17.03 10.58 -12.62
N ASP A 226 15.93 9.86 -12.81
CA ASP A 226 14.57 10.37 -12.83
C ASP A 226 13.69 9.84 -11.68
N ALA A 227 14.31 9.20 -10.69
CA ALA A 227 13.62 8.70 -9.52
C ALA A 227 13.36 9.83 -8.51
N TYR A 228 12.29 10.56 -8.68
CA TYR A 228 11.81 11.52 -7.69
C TYR A 228 10.48 11.06 -7.09
N SER A 229 10.24 11.44 -5.85
CA SER A 229 8.99 11.15 -5.17
C SER A 229 7.93 12.19 -5.48
N LEU A 230 6.68 11.76 -5.37
CA LEU A 230 5.51 12.59 -5.53
C LEU A 230 4.72 12.56 -4.22
N GLY A 231 4.29 13.73 -3.78
CA GLY A 231 3.34 13.92 -2.70
C GLY A 231 1.94 14.19 -3.23
N MET A 232 0.97 14.20 -2.34
CA MET A 232 -0.43 14.49 -2.64
C MET A 232 -0.90 15.66 -1.78
N ASP A 233 -1.50 16.69 -2.39
CA ASP A 233 -1.93 17.90 -1.67
C ASP A 233 -3.18 17.67 -0.80
N LYS A 234 -3.97 16.66 -1.15
CA LYS A 234 -5.21 16.30 -0.44
C LYS A 234 -5.08 14.92 0.17
N PRO A 235 -5.92 14.57 1.15
CA PRO A 235 -6.07 13.18 1.57
C PRO A 235 -6.35 12.28 0.36
N ILE A 236 -5.80 11.05 0.38
CA ILE A 236 -5.98 10.12 -0.76
C ILE A 236 -7.46 9.77 -1.00
N SER A 237 -8.28 9.77 0.05
CA SER A 237 -9.71 9.61 -0.08
C SER A 237 -10.32 10.69 -0.98
N ASP A 238 -9.94 11.95 -0.80
CA ASP A 238 -10.48 13.08 -1.55
C ASP A 238 -9.82 13.25 -2.91
N ALA A 239 -8.53 12.91 -3.00
CA ALA A 239 -7.74 13.08 -4.21
C ALA A 239 -7.97 11.97 -5.24
N LEU A 240 -8.38 10.77 -4.79
CA LEU A 240 -8.51 9.60 -5.66
C LEU A 240 -9.77 8.77 -5.39
N ILE A 241 -9.99 8.32 -4.15
CA ILE A 241 -11.00 7.28 -3.89
C ILE A 241 -12.42 7.80 -4.16
N ASN A 242 -12.77 8.97 -3.62
CA ASN A 242 -14.10 9.56 -3.82
C ASN A 242 -14.35 9.92 -5.30
N PRO A 243 -13.42 10.58 -6.01
CA PRO A 243 -13.55 10.82 -7.45
C PRO A 243 -13.71 9.53 -8.26
N LEU A 244 -12.89 8.51 -7.99
CA LEU A 244 -12.95 7.23 -8.68
C LEU A 244 -14.29 6.52 -8.44
N THR A 245 -14.74 6.44 -7.19
CA THR A 245 -16.03 5.84 -6.86
C THR A 245 -17.19 6.54 -7.58
N HIS A 246 -17.17 7.87 -7.56
CA HIS A 246 -18.18 8.66 -8.26
C HIS A 246 -18.13 8.49 -9.79
N HIS A 247 -16.93 8.44 -10.36
CA HIS A 247 -16.72 8.14 -11.77
C HIS A 247 -17.32 6.79 -12.14
N LEU A 248 -17.01 5.74 -11.37
CA LEU A 248 -17.52 4.38 -11.59
C LEU A 248 -19.05 4.30 -11.46
N GLN A 249 -19.64 4.98 -10.48
CA GLN A 249 -21.11 5.07 -10.33
C GLN A 249 -21.76 5.71 -11.57
N LYS A 250 -21.18 6.79 -12.09
CA LYS A 250 -21.65 7.43 -13.33
C LYS A 250 -21.53 6.51 -14.55
N GLN A 251 -20.57 5.60 -14.55
CA GLN A 251 -20.39 4.60 -15.61
C GLN A 251 -21.30 3.37 -15.45
N GLY A 252 -22.12 3.32 -14.39
CA GLY A 252 -23.09 2.27 -14.15
C GLY A 252 -22.62 1.13 -13.26
N VAL A 253 -21.45 1.23 -12.62
CA VAL A 253 -21.00 0.25 -11.62
C VAL A 253 -21.93 0.29 -10.41
N GLN A 254 -22.41 -0.89 -10.01
CA GLN A 254 -23.25 -1.06 -8.83
C GLN A 254 -22.39 -1.33 -7.60
N PHE A 255 -22.61 -0.56 -6.52
CA PHE A 255 -21.88 -0.74 -5.26
C PHE A 255 -22.83 -1.34 -4.20
N HIS A 256 -22.43 -2.48 -3.65
CA HIS A 256 -23.08 -3.19 -2.56
C HIS A 256 -22.14 -3.16 -1.33
N LEU A 257 -22.24 -2.10 -0.56
CA LEU A 257 -21.43 -1.89 0.65
C LEU A 257 -22.12 -2.47 1.88
N GLY A 258 -21.37 -2.94 2.86
CA GLY A 258 -21.87 -3.66 4.02
C GLY A 258 -22.10 -5.17 3.76
N TYR A 259 -21.61 -5.72 2.65
CA TYR A 259 -21.81 -7.12 2.28
C TYR A 259 -20.51 -7.90 2.23
N LYS A 260 -20.31 -8.79 3.19
CA LYS A 260 -19.12 -9.64 3.32
C LYS A 260 -19.28 -10.95 2.53
N ALA A 261 -18.34 -11.27 1.66
CA ALA A 261 -18.22 -12.60 1.07
C ALA A 261 -17.87 -13.63 2.15
N GLN A 262 -18.60 -14.73 2.23
CA GLN A 262 -18.46 -15.75 3.28
C GLN A 262 -18.03 -17.11 2.75
N ALA A 263 -18.55 -17.51 1.59
CA ALA A 263 -18.22 -18.79 0.97
C ALA A 263 -18.41 -18.74 -0.55
N ILE A 264 -17.76 -19.66 -1.25
CA ILE A 264 -17.96 -19.88 -2.67
C ILE A 264 -18.78 -21.18 -2.87
N TYR A 265 -19.53 -21.24 -3.96
CA TYR A 265 -20.25 -22.44 -4.41
C TYR A 265 -19.65 -22.98 -5.70
N PRO A 266 -18.78 -23.98 -5.64
CA PRO A 266 -18.24 -24.63 -6.84
C PRO A 266 -19.31 -25.45 -7.56
N ASN A 267 -19.21 -25.57 -8.89
CA ASN A 267 -19.97 -26.55 -9.66
C ASN A 267 -19.51 -27.98 -9.30
N LYS A 268 -20.27 -29.00 -9.74
CA LYS A 268 -19.97 -30.41 -9.44
C LYS A 268 -18.58 -30.84 -9.89
N ALA A 269 -18.08 -30.32 -11.01
CA ALA A 269 -16.75 -30.62 -11.54
C ALA A 269 -15.63 -29.80 -10.86
N ARG A 270 -15.96 -28.83 -10.01
CA ARG A 270 -15.02 -27.89 -9.36
C ARG A 270 -14.14 -27.12 -10.36
N THR A 271 -14.67 -26.82 -11.53
CA THR A 271 -13.98 -26.04 -12.58
C THR A 271 -14.45 -24.61 -12.70
N ARG A 272 -15.61 -24.28 -12.12
CA ARG A 272 -16.21 -22.93 -12.05
C ARG A 272 -16.89 -22.75 -10.70
N ILE A 273 -17.06 -21.51 -10.27
CA ILE A 273 -17.99 -21.20 -9.19
C ILE A 273 -19.33 -20.76 -9.80
N GLU A 274 -20.42 -21.21 -9.16
CA GLU A 274 -21.79 -20.88 -9.54
C GLU A 274 -22.35 -19.68 -8.77
N GLY A 275 -21.69 -19.32 -7.65
CA GLY A 275 -22.05 -18.17 -6.85
C GLY A 275 -21.14 -17.94 -5.64
N VAL A 276 -21.29 -16.77 -5.05
CA VAL A 276 -20.63 -16.38 -3.80
C VAL A 276 -21.69 -16.06 -2.76
N ARG A 277 -21.66 -16.78 -1.64
CA ARG A 277 -22.56 -16.53 -0.51
C ARG A 277 -22.04 -15.33 0.30
N LEU A 278 -22.94 -14.43 0.61
CA LEU A 278 -22.71 -13.30 1.52
C LEU A 278 -23.07 -13.68 2.95
N HIS A 279 -22.60 -12.89 3.91
CA HIS A 279 -22.92 -13.07 5.34
C HIS A 279 -24.43 -12.96 5.65
N THR A 280 -25.21 -12.36 4.76
CA THR A 280 -26.68 -12.26 4.82
C THR A 280 -27.40 -13.48 4.24
N ASP A 281 -26.68 -14.57 3.96
CA ASP A 281 -27.13 -15.79 3.26
C ASP A 281 -27.61 -15.58 1.81
N ASN A 282 -27.55 -14.36 1.29
CA ASN A 282 -27.80 -14.09 -0.12
C ASN A 282 -26.64 -14.61 -0.97
N THR A 283 -26.97 -15.10 -2.18
CA THR A 283 -25.97 -15.57 -3.14
C THR A 283 -25.84 -14.59 -4.30
N VAL A 284 -24.62 -14.15 -4.57
CA VAL A 284 -24.28 -13.34 -5.73
C VAL A 284 -24.00 -14.25 -6.92
N LEU A 285 -24.71 -14.02 -8.02
CA LEU A 285 -24.56 -14.75 -9.29
C LEU A 285 -23.94 -13.82 -10.34
N ALA A 286 -22.86 -14.25 -10.98
CA ALA A 286 -22.20 -13.55 -12.07
C ALA A 286 -21.53 -14.56 -13.02
N ASP A 287 -21.10 -14.09 -14.18
CA ASP A 287 -20.33 -14.91 -15.13
C ASP A 287 -18.88 -15.07 -14.66
N TYR A 288 -18.31 -13.98 -14.10
CA TYR A 288 -16.96 -13.92 -13.60
C TYR A 288 -16.91 -13.31 -12.19
N TYR A 289 -15.98 -13.81 -11.38
CA TYR A 289 -15.81 -13.40 -10.00
C TYR A 289 -14.38 -12.94 -9.76
N VAL A 290 -14.21 -11.74 -9.22
CA VAL A 290 -12.90 -11.18 -8.88
C VAL A 290 -12.80 -11.02 -7.35
N PHE A 291 -11.79 -11.61 -6.74
CA PHE A 291 -11.48 -11.39 -5.33
C PHE A 291 -10.31 -10.40 -5.22
N ALA A 292 -10.66 -9.13 -4.92
CA ALA A 292 -9.73 -8.04 -4.63
C ALA A 292 -9.66 -7.80 -3.11
N LEU A 293 -9.51 -8.89 -2.37
CA LEU A 293 -9.54 -8.97 -0.91
C LEU A 293 -8.11 -9.13 -0.37
N PRO A 294 -7.87 -8.86 0.93
CA PRO A 294 -6.62 -9.21 1.58
C PRO A 294 -6.26 -10.70 1.37
N ALA A 295 -4.97 -10.99 1.27
CA ALA A 295 -4.46 -12.32 0.95
C ALA A 295 -5.04 -13.44 1.83
N HIS A 296 -5.05 -13.25 3.15
CA HIS A 296 -5.58 -14.23 4.11
C HIS A 296 -7.09 -14.46 3.97
N VAL A 297 -7.86 -13.42 3.60
CA VAL A 297 -9.30 -13.54 3.34
C VAL A 297 -9.54 -14.33 2.05
N THR A 298 -8.80 -14.00 0.98
CA THR A 298 -8.84 -14.75 -0.28
C THR A 298 -8.50 -16.21 -0.05
N GLN A 299 -7.45 -16.48 0.72
CA GLN A 299 -7.05 -17.84 1.08
C GLN A 299 -8.16 -18.58 1.84
N SER A 300 -8.80 -17.93 2.82
CA SER A 300 -9.90 -18.54 3.58
C SER A 300 -11.07 -18.92 2.68
N LEU A 301 -11.42 -18.07 1.70
CA LEU A 301 -12.50 -18.34 0.73
C LEU A 301 -12.15 -19.47 -0.25
N LEU A 302 -10.87 -19.58 -0.63
CA LEU A 302 -10.38 -20.54 -1.61
C LEU A 302 -9.63 -21.73 -0.97
N ALA A 303 -9.69 -21.90 0.35
CA ALA A 303 -8.87 -22.83 1.13
C ALA A 303 -8.92 -24.30 0.64
N GLU A 304 -10.07 -24.75 0.14
CA GLU A 304 -10.23 -26.12 -0.37
C GLU A 304 -9.61 -26.33 -1.78
N THR A 305 -9.18 -25.26 -2.45
CA THR A 305 -8.89 -25.29 -3.90
C THR A 305 -7.57 -24.63 -4.27
N SER A 306 -6.96 -23.92 -3.36
CA SER A 306 -5.69 -23.21 -3.59
C SER A 306 -4.62 -23.70 -2.62
N PRO A 307 -3.36 -23.85 -3.05
CA PRO A 307 -2.27 -24.13 -2.14
C PRO A 307 -2.20 -23.05 -1.07
N ALA A 308 -1.78 -23.43 0.13
CA ALA A 308 -1.62 -22.48 1.23
C ALA A 308 -0.73 -21.30 0.79
N LEU A 309 -1.27 -20.11 0.91
CA LEU A 309 -0.52 -18.90 0.64
C LEU A 309 0.32 -18.61 1.88
N SER A 310 1.63 -18.73 1.78
CA SER A 310 2.52 -18.31 2.86
C SER A 310 2.68 -16.80 2.78
N TYR A 311 2.18 -16.09 3.78
CA TYR A 311 2.40 -14.65 3.94
C TYR A 311 3.07 -14.39 5.27
N ASP A 312 4.14 -13.63 5.21
CA ASP A 312 4.65 -12.97 6.39
C ASP A 312 4.03 -11.57 6.46
N TYR A 313 3.51 -11.19 7.58
CA TYR A 313 2.91 -9.89 7.82
C TYR A 313 3.85 -9.03 8.63
N VAL A 314 4.11 -7.83 8.13
CA VAL A 314 4.65 -6.74 8.94
C VAL A 314 3.47 -5.87 9.36
N LEU A 315 3.30 -5.69 10.65
CA LEU A 315 2.26 -4.83 11.19
C LEU A 315 2.72 -3.39 11.16
N SER A 316 2.04 -2.57 10.37
CA SER A 316 2.29 -1.14 10.34
C SER A 316 1.00 -0.34 10.43
N HIS A 317 1.08 0.84 11.04
CA HIS A 317 -0.07 1.71 11.20
C HIS A 317 0.33 3.18 11.20
N GLY A 318 -0.64 4.05 10.88
CA GLY A 318 -0.44 5.50 10.82
C GLY A 318 -1.00 6.22 12.04
N PHE A 319 -0.34 7.31 12.37
CA PHE A 319 -0.67 8.20 13.47
C PHE A 319 -0.58 9.65 12.99
N GLN A 320 -1.44 10.53 13.48
CA GLN A 320 -1.48 11.91 13.03
C GLN A 320 -1.42 12.88 14.21
N PHE A 321 -0.55 13.88 14.06
CA PHE A 321 -0.47 15.03 14.95
C PHE A 321 -0.93 16.26 14.18
N TYR A 322 -1.82 17.03 14.78
CA TYR A 322 -2.42 18.21 14.18
C TYR A 322 -1.97 19.48 14.89
N PHE A 323 -1.67 20.50 14.08
CA PHE A 323 -1.20 21.80 14.55
C PHE A 323 -1.92 22.92 13.80
N SER A 324 -2.25 24.02 14.48
CA SER A 324 -2.81 25.24 13.86
C SER A 324 -1.78 26.03 13.04
N ARG A 325 -0.50 25.73 13.21
CA ARG A 325 0.64 26.24 12.42
C ARG A 325 1.77 25.25 12.43
N ILE A 326 2.63 25.33 11.42
CA ILE A 326 3.80 24.42 11.33
C ILE A 326 4.72 24.66 12.52
N PRO A 327 5.03 23.61 13.32
CA PRO A 327 6.09 23.70 14.33
C PRO A 327 7.44 24.07 13.71
N ALA A 328 8.26 24.85 14.41
CA ALA A 328 9.54 25.35 13.89
C ALA A 328 10.52 24.25 13.46
N VAL A 329 10.39 23.06 14.03
CA VAL A 329 11.22 21.86 13.70
C VAL A 329 10.77 21.14 12.43
N LEU A 330 9.61 21.48 11.88
CA LEU A 330 9.04 20.84 10.69
C LEU A 330 9.01 21.81 9.51
N LYS A 331 8.93 21.24 8.30
CA LYS A 331 8.71 22.00 7.06
C LYS A 331 7.55 21.37 6.30
N SER A 332 6.69 22.19 5.71
CA SER A 332 5.60 21.71 4.86
C SER A 332 6.14 20.90 3.67
N ARG A 333 5.32 19.94 3.21
CA ARG A 333 5.66 19.05 2.10
C ARG A 333 6.96 18.27 2.31
N THR A 334 7.29 17.96 3.58
CA THR A 334 8.45 17.13 3.90
C THR A 334 8.02 15.69 4.10
N VAL A 335 8.76 14.77 3.48
CA VAL A 335 8.77 13.34 3.82
C VAL A 335 10.05 13.04 4.57
N GLY A 336 9.95 12.25 5.62
CA GLY A 336 11.10 11.89 6.42
C GLY A 336 11.12 10.43 6.83
N LEU A 337 12.34 9.97 7.12
CA LEU A 337 12.63 8.70 7.74
C LEU A 337 13.45 8.93 8.99
N VAL A 338 13.13 8.22 10.06
CA VAL A 338 13.93 8.21 11.26
C VAL A 338 14.88 7.02 11.20
N LEU A 339 16.15 7.31 10.90
CA LEU A 339 17.21 6.30 10.93
C LEU A 339 17.37 5.80 12.37
N ASP A 340 17.64 4.53 12.55
CA ASP A 340 17.73 3.86 13.84
C ASP A 340 16.46 3.89 14.73
N SER A 341 15.31 4.27 14.17
CA SER A 341 14.04 4.10 14.87
C SER A 341 13.71 2.61 15.03
N PRO A 342 13.53 2.10 16.25
CA PRO A 342 13.12 0.71 16.43
C PRO A 342 11.77 0.40 15.76
N TRP A 343 10.84 1.35 15.81
CA TRP A 343 9.52 1.19 15.21
C TRP A 343 9.47 1.53 13.71
N GLY A 344 10.63 1.73 13.05
CA GLY A 344 10.71 1.99 11.62
C GLY A 344 9.90 3.20 11.19
N LEU A 345 10.09 4.35 11.86
CA LEU A 345 9.25 5.53 11.63
C LEU A 345 9.55 6.20 10.30
N SER A 346 8.48 6.44 9.55
CA SER A 346 8.44 7.40 8.44
C SER A 346 7.37 8.46 8.71
N TYR A 347 7.52 9.65 8.15
CA TYR A 347 6.55 10.72 8.35
C TYR A 347 6.39 11.63 7.14
N HIS A 348 5.23 12.27 7.06
CA HIS A 348 4.91 13.28 6.08
C HIS A 348 4.27 14.49 6.74
N VAL A 349 4.71 15.69 6.35
CA VAL A 349 4.17 16.96 6.83
C VAL A 349 3.38 17.61 5.72
N THR A 350 2.08 17.77 5.92
CA THR A 350 1.19 18.46 4.99
C THR A 350 0.52 19.65 5.67
N THR A 351 0.29 20.71 4.91
CA THR A 351 -0.55 21.83 5.33
C THR A 351 -1.78 21.86 4.45
N ARG A 352 -2.95 21.88 5.07
CA ARG A 352 -4.25 21.75 4.40
C ARG A 352 -5.19 22.85 4.85
N ASN A 353 -6.00 23.34 3.94
CA ASN A 353 -7.15 24.15 4.29
C ASN A 353 -8.30 23.23 4.72
N THR A 354 -8.80 23.42 5.91
CA THR A 354 -9.92 22.67 6.48
C THR A 354 -11.06 23.64 6.79
N PRO A 355 -12.28 23.16 7.06
CA PRO A 355 -13.36 24.02 7.53
C PRO A 355 -13.02 24.78 8.82
N ARG A 356 -12.04 24.32 9.58
CA ARG A 356 -11.53 24.97 10.81
C ARG A 356 -10.38 25.95 10.54
N GLY A 357 -10.04 26.22 9.28
CA GLY A 357 -8.89 27.03 8.86
C GLY A 357 -7.70 26.19 8.40
N GLU A 358 -6.56 26.86 8.21
CA GLU A 358 -5.32 26.18 7.85
C GLU A 358 -4.85 25.29 8.99
N MET A 359 -4.50 24.05 8.67
CA MET A 359 -4.03 23.05 9.62
C MET A 359 -2.83 22.29 9.09
N THR A 360 -1.81 22.14 9.90
CA THR A 360 -0.66 21.27 9.62
C THR A 360 -0.90 19.88 10.20
N CYS A 361 -0.74 18.85 9.37
CA CYS A 361 -0.77 17.45 9.78
C CYS A 361 0.64 16.86 9.65
N LEU A 362 1.17 16.34 10.74
CA LEU A 362 2.31 15.44 10.77
C LEU A 362 1.75 14.02 10.82
N SER A 363 1.75 13.35 9.67
CA SER A 363 1.35 11.94 9.57
C SER A 363 2.58 11.06 9.75
N VAL A 364 2.55 10.19 10.72
CA VAL A 364 3.64 9.27 11.08
C VAL A 364 3.17 7.85 10.81
N THR A 365 3.99 7.04 10.17
CA THR A 365 3.78 5.59 10.07
C THR A 365 4.83 4.90 10.92
N ALA A 366 4.39 4.01 11.80
CA ALA A 366 5.24 3.08 12.50
C ALA A 366 5.09 1.69 11.86
N THR A 367 6.21 1.00 11.69
CA THR A 367 6.29 -0.35 11.15
C THR A 367 7.01 -1.23 12.17
N ASP A 368 6.73 -2.55 12.22
CA ASP A 368 7.19 -3.46 13.26
C ASP A 368 6.58 -3.14 14.64
N LEU A 369 5.25 -3.22 14.70
CA LEU A 369 4.47 -2.81 15.88
C LEU A 369 4.47 -3.85 17.00
N ASP A 370 4.78 -5.11 16.71
CA ASP A 370 4.64 -6.26 17.59
C ASP A 370 5.97 -6.80 18.14
N ASN A 371 7.11 -6.50 17.50
CA ASN A 371 8.40 -7.07 17.90
C ASN A 371 9.37 -6.04 18.46
N ALA A 372 9.52 -4.89 17.82
CA ALA A 372 10.54 -3.92 18.16
C ALA A 372 10.22 -3.14 19.45
N LEU A 373 11.16 -3.13 20.39
CA LEU A 373 11.03 -2.37 21.63
C LEU A 373 11.26 -0.88 21.39
N GLY A 374 10.33 -0.04 21.85
CA GLY A 374 10.49 1.41 21.82
C GLY A 374 11.68 1.91 22.65
N LEU A 375 12.11 3.13 22.42
CA LEU A 375 13.26 3.73 23.10
C LEU A 375 12.92 4.25 24.50
N LEU A 376 11.74 4.82 24.66
CA LEU A 376 11.29 5.43 25.92
C LEU A 376 10.70 4.39 26.88
N TYR A 377 9.78 3.59 26.41
CA TYR A 377 9.03 2.65 27.25
C TYR A 377 9.56 1.22 27.21
N GLN A 378 10.51 0.90 26.35
CA GLN A 378 11.11 -0.44 26.19
C GLN A 378 10.03 -1.54 25.99
N LYS A 379 9.02 -1.24 25.18
CA LYS A 379 7.89 -2.11 24.86
C LYS A 379 7.63 -2.09 23.36
N PRO A 380 7.10 -3.19 22.77
CA PRO A 380 6.48 -3.13 21.46
C PRO A 380 5.28 -2.16 21.46
N MET A 381 4.97 -1.56 20.33
CA MET A 381 3.87 -0.59 20.22
C MET A 381 2.54 -1.21 20.68
N LEU A 382 2.23 -2.43 20.27
CA LEU A 382 0.99 -3.11 20.65
C LEU A 382 0.85 -3.41 22.15
N SER A 383 1.95 -3.31 22.91
CA SER A 383 1.94 -3.41 24.38
C SER A 383 1.88 -2.05 25.09
N CYS A 384 1.79 -0.95 24.34
CA CYS A 384 1.71 0.41 24.86
C CYS A 384 0.25 0.88 24.95
N THR A 385 -0.05 1.78 25.89
CA THR A 385 -1.29 2.56 25.84
C THR A 385 -1.22 3.60 24.73
N GLU A 386 -2.35 4.18 24.33
CA GLU A 386 -2.40 5.25 23.32
C GLU A 386 -1.51 6.43 23.71
N GLN A 387 -1.51 6.82 24.99
CA GLN A 387 -0.63 7.89 25.47
C GLN A 387 0.85 7.50 25.38
N GLN A 388 1.20 6.24 25.73
CA GLN A 388 2.57 5.76 25.59
C GLN A 388 3.01 5.71 24.13
N VAL A 389 2.12 5.31 23.21
CA VAL A 389 2.40 5.36 21.76
C VAL A 389 2.69 6.79 21.32
N LYS A 390 1.84 7.74 21.70
CA LYS A 390 2.03 9.17 21.40
C LYS A 390 3.39 9.68 21.89
N ASP A 391 3.74 9.41 23.13
CA ASP A 391 4.98 9.87 23.76
C ASP A 391 6.21 9.21 23.11
N GLU A 392 6.13 7.91 22.83
CA GLU A 392 7.19 7.16 22.15
C GLU A 392 7.46 7.69 20.73
N LEU A 393 6.38 7.95 19.97
CA LEU A 393 6.51 8.53 18.63
C LEU A 393 7.20 9.89 18.65
N LEU A 394 6.80 10.78 19.58
CA LEU A 394 7.42 12.09 19.73
C LEU A 394 8.89 11.98 20.16
N PHE A 395 9.18 11.04 21.06
CA PHE A 395 10.52 10.81 21.55
C PHE A 395 11.45 10.29 20.42
N GLN A 396 10.98 9.34 19.63
CA GLN A 396 11.75 8.82 18.49
C GLN A 396 11.91 9.86 17.37
N LEU A 397 10.89 10.69 17.11
CA LEU A 397 10.93 11.72 16.07
C LEU A 397 11.86 12.89 16.45
N PHE A 398 11.83 13.33 17.71
CA PHE A 398 12.40 14.61 18.11
C PHE A 398 13.38 14.53 19.30
N GLY A 399 13.46 13.39 19.96
CA GLY A 399 14.30 13.22 21.17
C GLY A 399 13.77 13.92 22.41
N GLN A 400 12.62 14.59 22.33
CA GLN A 400 12.03 15.38 23.42
C GLN A 400 10.50 15.31 23.35
N LEU A 401 9.86 15.24 24.52
CA LEU A 401 8.40 15.28 24.61
C LEU A 401 7.84 16.71 24.57
N ASP A 402 8.65 17.70 24.94
CA ASP A 402 8.24 19.11 25.09
C ASP A 402 8.28 19.94 23.79
N LEU A 403 8.60 19.30 22.66
CA LEU A 403 8.65 19.98 21.35
C LEU A 403 7.28 20.34 20.80
N LEU A 404 6.21 19.83 21.38
CA LEU A 404 4.89 20.28 21.05
C LEU A 404 4.71 21.71 21.58
N ASP A 405 4.79 22.69 20.68
CA ASP A 405 4.29 24.03 20.98
C ASP A 405 2.81 23.89 21.37
N HIS A 406 2.55 23.86 22.67
CA HIS A 406 1.22 23.65 23.23
C HIS A 406 0.21 24.66 22.69
N SER A 407 0.66 25.84 22.25
CA SER A 407 -0.20 26.86 21.65
C SER A 407 -0.64 26.52 20.22
N ALA A 408 0.14 25.72 19.50
CA ALA A 408 -0.15 25.30 18.12
C ALA A 408 -0.74 23.89 18.03
N TYR A 409 -0.50 23.06 19.05
CA TYR A 409 -0.95 21.65 19.05
C TYR A 409 -2.48 21.56 19.18
N GLN A 410 -3.11 20.81 18.28
CA GLN A 410 -4.57 20.63 18.21
C GLN A 410 -5.02 19.21 18.55
N GLY A 411 -4.15 18.22 18.48
CA GLY A 411 -4.50 16.85 18.85
C GLY A 411 -3.64 15.77 18.22
N PHE A 412 -3.81 14.57 18.77
CA PHE A 412 -3.26 13.31 18.27
C PHE A 412 -4.41 12.37 17.91
N ARG A 413 -4.24 11.62 16.82
CA ARG A 413 -5.17 10.58 16.43
C ARG A 413 -4.44 9.35 15.94
N VAL A 414 -4.96 8.21 16.33
CA VAL A 414 -4.62 6.93 15.72
C VAL A 414 -5.36 6.84 14.40
N GLY A 415 -4.69 6.37 13.36
CA GLY A 415 -5.30 6.18 12.04
C GLY A 415 -6.49 5.23 12.10
N LEU A 416 -7.39 5.37 11.14
CA LEU A 416 -8.57 4.51 11.03
C LEU A 416 -8.17 3.02 11.00
N GLY A 417 -8.98 2.17 11.63
CA GLY A 417 -8.76 0.72 11.65
C GLY A 417 -7.84 0.23 12.78
N ALA A 418 -7.34 1.13 13.63
CA ALA A 418 -6.70 0.74 14.88
C ALA A 418 -7.36 1.46 16.05
N LYS A 419 -7.65 0.72 17.09
CA LYS A 419 -8.20 1.27 18.35
C LYS A 419 -7.85 0.38 19.53
N MET A 420 -7.83 0.99 20.72
CA MET A 420 -7.80 0.23 21.96
C MET A 420 -9.22 -0.08 22.41
N VAL A 421 -9.48 -1.34 22.67
CA VAL A 421 -10.78 -1.85 23.12
C VAL A 421 -10.70 -2.55 24.46
N SER A 422 -11.78 -2.50 25.24
CA SER A 422 -11.97 -3.36 26.40
C SER A 422 -12.34 -4.80 25.98
N PRO A 423 -12.26 -5.79 26.89
CA PRO A 423 -12.71 -7.15 26.59
C PRO A 423 -14.16 -7.22 26.11
N GLN A 424 -15.07 -6.43 26.69
CA GLN A 424 -16.48 -6.39 26.29
C GLN A 424 -16.68 -5.81 24.88
N GLU A 425 -15.93 -4.77 24.52
CA GLU A 425 -15.91 -4.21 23.16
C GLU A 425 -15.33 -5.21 22.16
N LEU A 426 -14.34 -6.01 22.57
CA LEU A 426 -13.75 -7.07 21.75
C LEU A 426 -14.75 -8.17 21.46
N ASP A 427 -15.48 -8.63 22.47
CA ASP A 427 -16.55 -9.64 22.33
C ASP A 427 -17.64 -9.15 21.35
N ALA A 428 -18.00 -7.86 21.43
CA ALA A 428 -18.95 -7.26 20.49
C ALA A 428 -18.41 -7.22 19.05
N LEU A 429 -17.12 -6.91 18.88
CA LEU A 429 -16.48 -6.95 17.55
C LEU A 429 -16.45 -8.36 16.96
N TYR A 430 -16.24 -9.39 17.79
CA TYR A 430 -16.32 -10.78 17.35
C TYR A 430 -17.75 -11.19 16.97
N ALA A 431 -18.76 -10.72 17.72
CA ALA A 431 -20.16 -10.99 17.43
C ALA A 431 -20.63 -10.38 16.10
N ASP A 432 -20.08 -9.21 15.73
CA ASP A 432 -20.37 -8.52 14.46
C ASP A 432 -19.69 -9.14 13.23
N HIS A 433 -19.17 -10.36 13.34
CA HIS A 433 -18.54 -11.11 12.24
C HIS A 433 -17.34 -10.43 11.56
N PHE A 434 -16.60 -9.60 12.27
CA PHE A 434 -15.35 -8.99 11.81
C PHE A 434 -14.16 -9.98 11.78
N HIS A 435 -14.43 -11.26 11.58
CA HIS A 435 -13.39 -12.28 11.59
C HIS A 435 -12.46 -12.18 10.38
N GLY A 436 -11.17 -12.26 10.63
CA GLY A 436 -10.12 -12.51 9.64
C GLY A 436 -9.21 -11.34 9.28
N ASP A 437 -9.59 -10.08 9.58
CA ASP A 437 -8.76 -8.90 9.27
C ASP A 437 -8.27 -8.17 10.53
N ILE A 438 -8.49 -8.74 11.70
CA ILE A 438 -8.19 -8.10 12.98
C ILE A 438 -6.99 -8.80 13.59
N VAL A 439 -5.94 -8.05 13.85
CA VAL A 439 -4.84 -8.46 14.71
C VAL A 439 -5.13 -7.94 16.11
N ILE A 440 -5.19 -8.85 17.08
CA ILE A 440 -5.47 -8.55 18.47
C ILE A 440 -4.21 -8.81 19.28
N ASN A 441 -3.83 -7.84 20.08
CA ASN A 441 -2.82 -8.09 21.09
C ASN A 441 -3.46 -8.39 22.45
N GLU A 442 -3.47 -9.65 22.84
CA GLU A 442 -3.99 -10.16 24.11
C GLU A 442 -2.95 -10.05 25.26
N SER A 443 -2.05 -9.10 25.25
CA SER A 443 -0.92 -8.99 26.17
C SER A 443 -1.27 -8.75 27.66
N GLY A 444 -2.42 -9.23 28.14
CA GLY A 444 -2.83 -9.14 29.54
C GLY A 444 -3.13 -7.72 30.03
N GLN A 445 -3.21 -6.75 29.16
CA GLN A 445 -3.61 -5.39 29.44
C GLN A 445 -5.14 -5.31 29.61
N PRO A 446 -5.66 -4.41 30.45
CA PRO A 446 -7.10 -4.20 30.60
C PRO A 446 -7.80 -3.73 29.32
N ARG A 447 -7.03 -3.30 28.35
CA ARG A 447 -7.46 -2.98 26.97
C ARG A 447 -6.43 -3.52 26.00
N CYS A 448 -6.88 -3.94 24.81
CA CYS A 448 -6.02 -4.45 23.75
C CYS A 448 -6.14 -3.62 22.47
N TRP A 449 -5.09 -3.63 21.67
CA TRP A 449 -5.12 -3.05 20.33
C TRP A 449 -5.81 -3.99 19.35
N VAL A 450 -6.69 -3.42 18.54
CA VAL A 450 -7.31 -4.08 17.39
C VAL A 450 -6.88 -3.34 16.14
N LEU A 451 -6.27 -4.05 15.19
CA LEU A 451 -5.83 -3.52 13.91
C LEU A 451 -6.62 -4.19 12.78
N GLN A 452 -7.34 -3.40 11.99
CA GLN A 452 -8.14 -3.88 10.86
C GLN A 452 -7.35 -4.01 9.55
N HIS A 453 -6.23 -3.29 9.43
CA HIS A 453 -5.47 -3.19 8.19
C HIS A 453 -3.98 -3.41 8.46
N ALA A 454 -3.53 -4.65 8.27
CA ALA A 454 -2.12 -4.97 8.29
C ALA A 454 -1.49 -4.82 6.90
N LEU A 455 -0.25 -4.33 6.83
CA LEU A 455 0.53 -4.40 5.61
C LEU A 455 1.09 -5.81 5.43
N THR A 456 1.05 -6.29 4.21
CA THR A 456 1.60 -7.61 3.84
C THR A 456 3.09 -7.46 3.55
N GLN A 457 3.91 -8.28 4.17
CA GLN A 457 5.34 -8.33 3.85
C GLN A 457 5.56 -8.99 2.49
N PRO A 458 6.48 -8.46 1.65
CA PRO A 458 6.85 -9.11 0.40
C PRO A 458 7.50 -10.46 0.64
N THR A 459 6.97 -11.52 0.03
CA THR A 459 7.62 -12.82 0.01
C THR A 459 8.02 -13.21 -1.41
N ALA A 460 9.22 -13.72 -1.60
CA ALA A 460 9.70 -14.20 -2.89
C ALA A 460 9.00 -15.49 -3.36
N GLN A 461 8.23 -16.11 -2.49
CA GLN A 461 7.57 -17.39 -2.78
C GLN A 461 6.15 -17.24 -3.31
N SER A 462 5.59 -16.03 -3.35
CA SER A 462 4.26 -15.82 -3.92
C SER A 462 4.30 -15.94 -5.43
N THR A 463 3.91 -17.10 -5.94
CA THR A 463 3.73 -17.38 -7.37
C THR A 463 2.28 -17.24 -7.82
N LEU A 464 1.45 -16.61 -7.02
CA LEU A 464 0.05 -16.41 -7.34
C LEU A 464 -0.11 -15.40 -8.46
N SER A 465 -0.77 -15.86 -9.52
CA SER A 465 -1.21 -15.01 -10.61
C SER A 465 -2.62 -14.48 -10.38
N THR A 466 -3.06 -13.63 -11.28
CA THR A 466 -4.45 -13.13 -11.35
C THR A 466 -5.47 -14.23 -11.65
N THR A 467 -5.04 -15.39 -12.14
CA THR A 467 -5.91 -16.54 -12.45
C THR A 467 -5.80 -17.65 -11.39
N VAL A 468 -6.89 -18.34 -11.13
CA VAL A 468 -6.96 -19.47 -10.20
C VAL A 468 -6.98 -20.77 -10.98
N LYS A 469 -5.99 -21.65 -10.78
CA LYS A 469 -5.79 -22.87 -11.59
C LYS A 469 -7.02 -23.78 -11.71
N HIS A 470 -7.86 -23.84 -10.67
CA HIS A 470 -9.00 -24.77 -10.64
C HIS A 470 -10.31 -24.15 -11.14
N PHE A 471 -10.42 -22.84 -11.15
CA PHE A 471 -11.67 -22.16 -11.54
C PHE A 471 -11.46 -21.25 -12.74
N SER A 472 -12.14 -21.56 -13.82
CA SER A 472 -12.02 -20.80 -15.08
C SER A 472 -12.67 -19.42 -15.03
N ASN A 473 -13.51 -19.14 -14.05
CA ASN A 473 -14.23 -17.88 -13.89
C ASN A 473 -13.93 -17.14 -12.57
N VAL A 474 -12.81 -17.49 -11.93
CA VAL A 474 -12.32 -16.82 -10.71
C VAL A 474 -11.00 -16.15 -10.97
N PHE A 475 -10.92 -14.88 -10.60
CA PHE A 475 -9.74 -14.05 -10.78
C PHE A 475 -9.37 -13.35 -9.48
N LEU A 476 -8.11 -12.96 -9.36
CA LEU A 476 -7.55 -12.30 -8.19
C LEU A 476 -6.96 -10.95 -8.55
N SER A 477 -7.03 -9.99 -7.64
CA SER A 477 -6.32 -8.71 -7.74
C SER A 477 -5.87 -8.26 -6.34
N GLY A 478 -4.67 -7.71 -6.23
CA GLY A 478 -4.12 -7.21 -4.97
C GLY A 478 -2.59 -7.16 -4.95
N GLU A 479 -2.06 -6.48 -3.95
CA GLU A 479 -0.63 -6.24 -3.77
C GLU A 479 0.19 -7.53 -3.58
N TYR A 480 -0.43 -8.61 -3.15
CA TYR A 480 0.22 -9.90 -2.86
C TYR A 480 0.41 -10.79 -4.09
N LEU A 481 -0.10 -10.40 -5.26
CA LEU A 481 0.03 -11.17 -6.49
C LEU A 481 1.34 -10.86 -7.19
N SER A 482 1.89 -11.84 -7.88
CA SER A 482 3.02 -11.67 -8.79
C SER A 482 2.56 -11.82 -10.25
N ASP A 483 3.19 -11.07 -11.15
CA ASP A 483 3.10 -11.37 -12.57
C ASP A 483 4.11 -12.47 -12.88
N PRO A 484 3.67 -13.65 -13.37
CA PRO A 484 4.60 -14.73 -13.72
C PRO A 484 5.53 -14.37 -14.89
N ARG A 485 5.24 -13.28 -15.61
CA ARG A 485 6.06 -12.75 -16.72
C ARG A 485 7.12 -11.77 -16.23
N GLN A 486 7.05 -11.33 -14.97
CA GLN A 486 7.98 -10.39 -14.37
C GLN A 486 8.63 -11.00 -13.15
N THR A 487 9.95 -10.86 -13.05
CA THR A 487 10.68 -11.28 -11.86
C THR A 487 10.38 -10.35 -10.68
N TRP A 488 9.96 -10.93 -9.57
CA TRP A 488 10.08 -10.47 -8.17
C TRP A 488 9.90 -8.97 -7.91
N ARG A 489 8.67 -8.45 -7.92
CA ARG A 489 8.38 -7.09 -7.46
C ARG A 489 7.88 -7.07 -6.02
N VAL A 490 8.21 -6.00 -5.31
CA VAL A 490 7.68 -5.76 -3.97
C VAL A 490 6.18 -5.53 -4.03
N PRO A 491 5.36 -6.35 -3.35
CA PRO A 491 3.93 -6.34 -3.54
C PRO A 491 3.19 -5.17 -2.86
N VAL A 492 3.81 -4.46 -1.91
CA VAL A 492 3.12 -3.54 -1.00
C VAL A 492 3.08 -2.10 -1.53
N THR A 493 2.68 -1.89 -2.77
CA THR A 493 2.54 -0.55 -3.34
C THR A 493 1.19 -0.35 -4.02
N LEU A 494 0.74 0.90 -4.11
CA LEU A 494 -0.44 1.24 -4.93
C LEU A 494 -0.19 0.93 -6.41
N GLU A 495 1.04 1.12 -6.89
CA GLU A 495 1.44 0.72 -8.24
C GLU A 495 1.14 -0.75 -8.49
N ARG A 496 1.51 -1.63 -7.53
CA ARG A 496 1.25 -3.06 -7.64
C ARG A 496 -0.25 -3.38 -7.66
N CYS A 497 -1.03 -2.67 -6.85
CA CYS A 497 -2.48 -2.82 -6.86
C CYS A 497 -3.09 -2.52 -8.24
N ILE A 498 -2.64 -1.44 -8.89
CA ILE A 498 -3.13 -1.06 -10.23
C ILE A 498 -2.60 -2.03 -11.30
N GLU A 499 -1.33 -2.40 -11.24
CA GLU A 499 -0.74 -3.37 -12.16
C GLU A 499 -1.51 -4.70 -12.17
N THR A 500 -1.75 -5.29 -10.99
CA THR A 500 -2.50 -6.54 -10.87
C THR A 500 -3.97 -6.39 -11.26
N ALA A 501 -4.56 -5.20 -11.07
CA ALA A 501 -5.91 -4.92 -11.53
C ALA A 501 -6.00 -4.86 -13.06
N ASN A 502 -5.00 -4.25 -13.72
CA ASN A 502 -4.91 -4.24 -15.18
C ASN A 502 -4.80 -5.67 -15.73
N LEU A 503 -3.90 -6.48 -15.17
CA LEU A 503 -3.73 -7.88 -15.57
C LEU A 503 -5.01 -8.70 -15.33
N CYS A 504 -5.62 -8.55 -14.17
CA CYS A 504 -6.87 -9.25 -13.82
C CYS A 504 -7.99 -8.94 -14.84
N ALA A 505 -8.20 -7.67 -15.16
CA ALA A 505 -9.22 -7.28 -16.13
C ALA A 505 -8.91 -7.83 -17.54
N MET A 506 -7.64 -7.85 -17.95
CA MET A 506 -7.22 -8.48 -19.22
C MET A 506 -7.52 -9.98 -19.22
N ASP A 507 -7.25 -10.69 -18.13
CA ASP A 507 -7.52 -12.13 -18.03
C ASP A 507 -9.03 -12.42 -18.05
N VAL A 508 -9.85 -11.58 -17.40
CA VAL A 508 -11.33 -11.66 -17.46
C VAL A 508 -11.80 -11.51 -18.92
N ALA A 509 -11.30 -10.51 -19.64
CA ALA A 509 -11.67 -10.27 -21.03
C ALA A 509 -11.22 -11.40 -21.96
N ALA A 510 -9.99 -11.87 -21.82
CA ALA A 510 -9.47 -12.99 -22.60
C ALA A 510 -10.33 -14.26 -22.41
N ARG A 511 -10.77 -14.51 -21.17
CA ARG A 511 -11.65 -15.64 -20.86
C ARG A 511 -13.03 -15.46 -21.49
N ALA A 512 -13.62 -14.27 -21.41
CA ALA A 512 -14.92 -14.00 -22.01
C ALA A 512 -14.89 -14.17 -23.56
N LEU A 513 -13.83 -13.76 -24.21
CA LEU A 513 -13.63 -13.96 -25.65
C LEU A 513 -13.55 -15.45 -25.99
N SER A 514 -12.72 -16.23 -25.29
CA SER A 514 -12.60 -17.67 -25.56
C SER A 514 -13.92 -18.42 -25.39
N GLU A 515 -14.73 -18.09 -24.36
CA GLU A 515 -16.05 -18.70 -24.13
C GLU A 515 -17.07 -18.29 -25.19
N SER A 516 -16.95 -17.09 -25.78
CA SER A 516 -17.82 -16.65 -26.88
C SER A 516 -17.51 -17.40 -28.18
N GLU A 517 -16.23 -17.72 -28.45
CA GLU A 517 -15.80 -18.50 -29.63
C GLU A 517 -16.20 -19.98 -29.51
N GLU A 518 -16.09 -20.58 -28.30
CA GLU A 518 -16.55 -21.96 -28.03
C GLU A 518 -18.07 -22.14 -28.16
N SER A 519 -18.83 -21.05 -28.08
CA SER A 519 -20.30 -21.05 -28.12
C SER A 519 -20.85 -20.81 -29.54
N GLN A 520 -20.01 -20.49 -30.50
CA GLN A 520 -20.32 -20.34 -31.94
C GLN A 520 -20.00 -21.63 -32.70
#